data_1d99ec8134b75554ed986898d4b3da4f
#
_entry.id   1d99ec8134b75554ed986898d4b3da4f
#
_cell.length_a   1.000
_cell.length_b   1.000
_cell.length_c   1.000
_cell.angle_alpha   90.00
_cell.angle_beta   90.00
_cell.angle_gamma   90.00
#
_symmetry.space_group_name_H-M   'P 1'
#
loop_
_entity.id
_entity.type
_entity.pdbx_description
1 polymer ?
#
loop_
_entity_poly.entity_id
_entity_poly.type
_entity_poly.pdbx_seq_one_letter_code
_entity_poly.pdbx_strand_id
1 'polypeptide(L)'
;EGLSLQKQQEKPRYEFQFQFLSYIIESYLKLKDYLHTEETLAEAYALVEECKSNVTAFPAERCLWLLNCYHAEMYVSQKMPVQAEKYIQEAKQYEHVDDFYVFCYYHIVSSSYYMLVGDYNRALNNVNTVLHETGDDYLPALKLKAELLLKAGKEQEAAVLYHKSVNLIDSTYNESLSKQINQLRTIHEVDKLELKNKQMELESSRMKLSITLVFLVVLLIALIVVIIHSVYL
;
A
#
# COMPACT_ATOMS: atom_id res chain seq x y z
N GLU A 1 -12.99 -31.43 15.85
CA GLU A 1 -12.07 -31.26 14.69
C GLU A 1 -12.68 -30.34 13.61
N GLY A 2 -13.97 -30.54 13.20
CA GLY A 2 -14.61 -29.68 12.19
C GLY A 2 -14.68 -28.20 12.56
N LEU A 3 -14.98 -27.89 13.82
CA LEU A 3 -15.07 -26.51 14.32
C LEU A 3 -13.70 -25.81 14.35
N SER A 4 -12.63 -26.52 14.63
CA SER A 4 -11.27 -25.98 14.62
C SER A 4 -10.76 -25.67 13.21
N LEU A 5 -11.12 -26.51 12.24
CA LEU A 5 -10.81 -26.31 10.82
C LEU A 5 -11.57 -25.10 10.23
N GLN A 6 -12.85 -24.94 10.60
CA GLN A 6 -13.66 -23.79 10.16
C GLN A 6 -13.09 -22.47 10.72
N LYS A 7 -12.75 -22.41 12.02
CA LYS A 7 -12.11 -21.26 12.66
C LYS A 7 -10.75 -20.93 12.02
N GLN A 8 -10.02 -21.92 11.55
CA GLN A 8 -8.73 -21.72 10.89
C GLN A 8 -8.89 -21.17 9.46
N GLN A 9 -9.99 -21.50 8.76
CA GLN A 9 -10.32 -20.96 7.45
C GLN A 9 -10.81 -19.50 7.49
N GLU A 10 -11.40 -19.06 8.59
CA GLU A 10 -11.90 -17.70 8.75
C GLU A 10 -10.80 -16.68 9.13
N LYS A 11 -9.68 -17.15 9.71
CA LYS A 11 -8.57 -16.31 10.14
C LYS A 11 -8.08 -15.31 9.06
N PRO A 12 -7.80 -15.69 7.82
CA PRO A 12 -7.34 -14.76 6.79
C PRO A 12 -8.36 -13.67 6.46
N ARG A 13 -9.65 -13.96 6.56
CA ARG A 13 -10.73 -13.00 6.35
C ARG A 13 -10.71 -11.90 7.42
N TYR A 14 -10.58 -12.26 8.68
CA TYR A 14 -10.53 -11.31 9.79
C TYR A 14 -9.24 -10.49 9.80
N GLU A 15 -8.10 -11.09 9.49
CA GLU A 15 -6.83 -10.36 9.33
C GLU A 15 -6.93 -9.32 8.22
N PHE A 16 -7.53 -9.65 7.08
CA PHE A 16 -7.76 -8.72 5.99
C PHE A 16 -8.73 -7.59 6.39
N GLN A 17 -9.82 -7.89 7.11
CA GLN A 17 -10.74 -6.89 7.61
C GLN A 17 -10.04 -5.92 8.58
N PHE A 18 -9.25 -6.44 9.52
CA PHE A 18 -8.47 -5.62 10.43
C PHE A 18 -7.48 -4.72 9.68
N GLN A 19 -6.77 -5.27 8.71
CA GLN A 19 -5.83 -4.50 7.88
C GLN A 19 -6.55 -3.38 7.11
N PHE A 20 -7.73 -3.64 6.58
CA PHE A 20 -8.53 -2.65 5.88
C PHE A 20 -8.98 -1.51 6.82
N LEU A 21 -9.48 -1.85 8.01
CA LEU A 21 -9.82 -0.85 9.04
C LEU A 21 -8.60 -0.03 9.46
N SER A 22 -7.43 -0.65 9.60
CA SER A 22 -6.18 0.04 9.91
C SER A 22 -5.84 1.10 8.85
N TYR A 23 -5.95 0.79 7.56
CA TYR A 23 -5.73 1.78 6.49
C TYR A 23 -6.75 2.92 6.51
N ILE A 24 -8.01 2.64 6.87
CA ILE A 24 -9.04 3.68 7.00
C ILE A 24 -8.69 4.60 8.17
N ILE A 25 -8.32 4.05 9.33
CA ILE A 25 -7.91 4.81 10.52
C ILE A 25 -6.72 5.72 10.19
N GLU A 26 -5.66 5.18 9.57
CA GLU A 26 -4.50 5.97 9.15
C GLU A 26 -4.87 7.10 8.19
N SER A 27 -5.84 6.85 7.31
CA SER A 27 -6.30 7.86 6.35
C SER A 27 -7.04 8.99 7.07
N TYR A 28 -7.93 8.67 8.00
CA TYR A 28 -8.65 9.67 8.80
C TYR A 28 -7.70 10.44 9.75
N LEU A 29 -6.71 9.79 10.35
CA LEU A 29 -5.68 10.45 11.16
C LEU A 29 -4.90 11.49 10.32
N LYS A 30 -4.47 11.14 9.10
CA LYS A 30 -3.80 12.06 8.17
C LYS A 30 -4.68 13.25 7.78
N LEU A 31 -5.98 13.03 7.61
CA LEU A 31 -6.98 14.07 7.31
C LEU A 31 -7.41 14.87 8.55
N LYS A 32 -6.99 14.45 9.75
CA LYS A 32 -7.43 14.99 11.06
C LYS A 32 -8.95 14.89 11.26
N ASP A 33 -9.57 13.89 10.67
CA ASP A 33 -10.99 13.58 10.86
C ASP A 33 -11.14 12.66 12.07
N TYR A 34 -11.10 13.28 13.25
CA TYR A 34 -11.08 12.56 14.53
C TYR A 34 -12.41 11.88 14.85
N LEU A 35 -13.53 12.37 14.32
CA LEU A 35 -14.84 11.74 14.53
C LEU A 35 -14.87 10.36 13.85
N HIS A 36 -14.56 10.29 12.56
CA HIS A 36 -14.55 9.01 11.84
C HIS A 36 -13.38 8.12 12.28
N THR A 37 -12.28 8.71 12.78
CA THR A 37 -11.20 7.95 13.42
C THR A 37 -11.71 7.18 14.62
N GLU A 38 -12.43 7.83 15.54
CA GLU A 38 -12.98 7.22 16.76
C GLU A 38 -14.01 6.13 16.45
N GLU A 39 -14.91 6.39 15.50
CA GLU A 39 -15.91 5.41 15.03
C GLU A 39 -15.23 4.15 14.45
N THR A 40 -14.24 4.34 13.58
CA THR A 40 -13.52 3.22 12.96
C THR A 40 -12.65 2.46 13.97
N LEU A 41 -12.06 3.15 14.94
CA LEU A 41 -11.34 2.53 16.05
C LEU A 41 -12.27 1.64 16.88
N ALA A 42 -13.49 2.12 17.22
CA ALA A 42 -14.46 1.33 17.94
C ALA A 42 -14.87 0.06 17.18
N GLU A 43 -15.05 0.15 15.86
CA GLU A 43 -15.30 -1.01 14.99
C GLU A 43 -14.12 -2.00 15.01
N ALA A 44 -12.90 -1.51 14.91
CA ALA A 44 -11.71 -2.34 14.91
C ALA A 44 -11.49 -3.06 16.27
N TYR A 45 -11.75 -2.40 17.39
CA TYR A 45 -11.75 -3.05 18.72
C TYR A 45 -12.80 -4.14 18.82
N ALA A 46 -14.04 -3.87 18.37
CA ALA A 46 -15.11 -4.87 18.37
C ALA A 46 -14.74 -6.10 17.52
N LEU A 47 -14.13 -5.89 16.37
CA LEU A 47 -13.61 -6.97 15.52
C LEU A 47 -12.55 -7.82 16.25
N VAL A 48 -11.60 -7.19 16.95
CA VAL A 48 -10.57 -7.90 17.72
C VAL A 48 -11.18 -8.73 18.85
N GLU A 49 -12.15 -8.20 19.58
CA GLU A 49 -12.83 -8.93 20.65
C GLU A 49 -13.64 -10.13 20.10
N GLU A 50 -14.31 -9.96 18.97
CA GLU A 50 -14.99 -11.07 18.28
C GLU A 50 -13.99 -12.17 17.87
N CYS A 51 -12.82 -11.77 17.31
CA CYS A 51 -11.82 -12.71 16.85
C CYS A 51 -11.14 -13.49 17.98
N LYS A 52 -10.91 -12.88 19.14
CA LYS A 52 -10.32 -13.56 20.31
C LYS A 52 -11.07 -14.83 20.69
N SER A 53 -12.39 -14.80 20.60
CA SER A 53 -13.26 -15.92 21.01
C SER A 53 -13.51 -16.93 19.86
N ASN A 54 -13.48 -16.46 18.61
CA ASN A 54 -14.01 -17.20 17.47
C ASN A 54 -12.92 -17.71 16.52
N VAL A 55 -11.72 -17.14 16.51
CA VAL A 55 -10.66 -17.47 15.56
C VAL A 55 -9.43 -18.02 16.26
N THR A 56 -8.99 -19.22 15.84
CA THR A 56 -7.79 -19.84 16.40
C THR A 56 -6.53 -19.11 15.96
N ALA A 57 -5.65 -18.76 16.92
CA ALA A 57 -4.38 -18.09 16.68
C ALA A 57 -4.48 -16.72 15.96
N PHE A 58 -5.58 -15.98 16.19
CA PHE A 58 -5.68 -14.59 15.75
C PHE A 58 -4.68 -13.72 16.52
N PRO A 59 -3.92 -12.82 15.88
CA PRO A 59 -2.88 -12.01 16.52
C PRO A 59 -3.47 -10.82 17.29
N ALA A 60 -4.33 -11.10 18.28
CA ALA A 60 -5.10 -10.08 19.00
C ALA A 60 -4.21 -9.06 19.72
N GLU A 61 -3.12 -9.50 20.36
CA GLU A 61 -2.20 -8.60 21.07
C GLU A 61 -1.51 -7.62 20.12
N ARG A 62 -1.09 -8.08 18.95
CA ARG A 62 -0.56 -7.23 17.88
C ARG A 62 -1.58 -6.18 17.44
N CYS A 63 -2.83 -6.60 17.23
CA CYS A 63 -3.90 -5.70 16.83
C CYS A 63 -4.20 -4.66 17.92
N LEU A 64 -4.28 -5.07 19.18
CA LEU A 64 -4.49 -4.16 20.31
C LEU A 64 -3.34 -3.18 20.49
N TRP A 65 -2.10 -3.64 20.31
CA TRP A 65 -0.94 -2.75 20.33
C TRP A 65 -1.10 -1.63 19.30
N LEU A 66 -1.40 -1.98 18.06
CA LEU A 66 -1.58 -1.02 16.97
C LEU A 66 -2.76 -0.06 17.22
N LEU A 67 -3.92 -0.57 17.69
CA LEU A 67 -5.09 0.26 17.98
C LEU A 67 -4.82 1.27 19.11
N ASN A 68 -4.10 0.86 20.14
CA ASN A 68 -3.67 1.78 21.20
C ASN A 68 -2.72 2.86 20.68
N CYS A 69 -1.83 2.51 19.75
CA CYS A 69 -0.97 3.49 19.10
C CYS A 69 -1.79 4.51 18.27
N TYR A 70 -2.80 4.07 17.52
CA TYR A 70 -3.68 4.97 16.76
C TYR A 70 -4.46 5.92 17.67
N HIS A 71 -5.00 5.43 18.79
CA HIS A 71 -5.64 6.30 19.79
C HIS A 71 -4.65 7.33 20.36
N ALA A 72 -3.44 6.87 20.72
CA ALA A 72 -2.41 7.77 21.23
C ALA A 72 -2.07 8.86 20.20
N GLU A 73 -1.88 8.50 18.92
CA GLU A 73 -1.61 9.45 17.84
C GLU A 73 -2.75 10.45 17.66
N MET A 74 -3.99 9.99 17.68
CA MET A 74 -5.17 10.85 17.61
C MET A 74 -5.15 11.92 18.71
N TYR A 75 -4.92 11.53 19.95
CA TYR A 75 -4.89 12.46 21.07
C TYR A 75 -3.65 13.36 21.10
N VAL A 76 -2.50 12.87 20.64
CA VAL A 76 -1.30 13.72 20.41
C VAL A 76 -1.62 14.80 19.39
N SER A 77 -2.27 14.44 18.28
CA SER A 77 -2.64 15.39 17.22
C SER A 77 -3.65 16.43 17.69
N GLN A 78 -4.54 16.06 18.63
CA GLN A 78 -5.50 16.96 19.28
C GLN A 78 -4.88 17.77 20.43
N LYS A 79 -3.60 17.56 20.76
CA LYS A 79 -2.90 18.17 21.90
C LYS A 79 -3.54 17.84 23.25
N MET A 80 -3.98 16.61 23.41
CA MET A 80 -4.62 16.08 24.63
C MET A 80 -3.67 15.10 25.35
N PRO A 81 -2.65 15.59 26.09
CA PRO A 81 -1.58 14.75 26.59
C PRO A 81 -2.02 13.69 27.62
N VAL A 82 -3.03 13.99 28.41
CA VAL A 82 -3.53 13.05 29.45
C VAL A 82 -4.15 11.81 28.80
N GLN A 83 -4.95 12.02 27.76
CA GLN A 83 -5.57 10.92 27.01
C GLN A 83 -4.53 10.14 26.20
N ALA A 84 -3.60 10.85 25.57
CA ALA A 84 -2.50 10.23 24.83
C ALA A 84 -1.64 9.34 25.74
N GLU A 85 -1.29 9.81 26.96
CA GLU A 85 -0.51 9.04 27.93
C GLU A 85 -1.16 7.72 28.28
N LYS A 86 -2.48 7.74 28.54
CA LYS A 86 -3.25 6.53 28.84
C LYS A 86 -3.00 5.45 27.77
N TYR A 87 -3.19 5.79 26.51
CA TYR A 87 -3.08 4.82 25.42
C TYR A 87 -1.63 4.42 25.12
N ILE A 88 -0.65 5.29 25.38
CA ILE A 88 0.77 4.90 25.32
C ILE A 88 1.10 3.88 26.39
N GLN A 89 0.58 4.03 27.61
CA GLN A 89 0.79 3.07 28.68
C GLN A 89 0.07 1.73 28.41
N GLU A 90 -1.12 1.78 27.82
CA GLU A 90 -1.81 0.57 27.36
C GLU A 90 -1.06 -0.12 26.21
N ALA A 91 -0.54 0.63 25.24
CA ALA A 91 0.28 0.09 24.16
C ALA A 91 1.56 -0.58 24.70
N LYS A 92 2.20 0.01 25.70
CA LYS A 92 3.43 -0.49 26.29
C LYS A 92 3.35 -1.93 26.82
N GLN A 93 2.16 -2.37 27.22
CA GLN A 93 1.95 -3.74 27.71
C GLN A 93 2.22 -4.80 26.65
N TYR A 94 2.20 -4.42 25.38
CA TYR A 94 2.38 -5.28 24.21
C TYR A 94 3.79 -5.19 23.58
N GLU A 95 4.75 -4.49 24.20
CA GLU A 95 6.14 -4.38 23.68
C GLU A 95 6.84 -5.75 23.53
N HIS A 96 6.32 -6.79 24.16
CA HIS A 96 6.83 -8.16 24.03
C HIS A 96 6.40 -8.84 22.72
N VAL A 97 5.46 -8.26 21.98
CA VAL A 97 4.97 -8.81 20.70
C VAL A 97 6.00 -8.52 19.61
N ASP A 98 6.44 -9.56 18.92
CA ASP A 98 7.40 -9.44 17.82
C ASP A 98 6.69 -8.98 16.53
N ASP A 99 6.52 -7.66 16.40
CA ASP A 99 6.06 -7.01 15.18
C ASP A 99 6.83 -5.71 14.93
N PHE A 100 7.72 -5.77 13.97
CA PHE A 100 8.61 -4.67 13.63
C PHE A 100 7.87 -3.39 13.21
N TYR A 101 6.77 -3.50 12.46
CA TYR A 101 5.99 -2.34 12.03
C TYR A 101 5.35 -1.63 13.23
N VAL A 102 4.66 -2.40 14.09
CA VAL A 102 3.97 -1.83 15.27
C VAL A 102 4.98 -1.28 16.27
N PHE A 103 6.14 -1.94 16.42
CA PHE A 103 7.24 -1.46 17.24
C PHE A 103 7.72 -0.07 16.79
N CYS A 104 8.03 0.10 15.51
CA CYS A 104 8.44 1.40 14.97
C CYS A 104 7.34 2.46 15.15
N TYR A 105 6.10 2.10 14.88
CA TYR A 105 4.96 2.99 15.02
C TYR A 105 4.76 3.45 16.46
N TYR A 106 4.82 2.52 17.43
CA TYR A 106 4.75 2.82 18.87
C TYR A 106 5.81 3.84 19.31
N HIS A 107 7.06 3.63 18.91
CA HIS A 107 8.14 4.55 19.27
C HIS A 107 8.01 5.92 18.61
N ILE A 108 7.52 6.01 17.38
CA ILE A 108 7.22 7.29 16.70
C ILE A 108 6.11 8.05 17.44
N VAL A 109 5.01 7.38 17.78
CA VAL A 109 3.89 8.00 18.50
C VAL A 109 4.33 8.40 19.91
N SER A 110 5.07 7.55 20.62
CA SER A 110 5.63 7.86 21.94
C SER A 110 6.57 9.07 21.90
N SER A 111 7.42 9.15 20.86
CA SER A 111 8.29 10.31 20.65
C SER A 111 7.47 11.59 20.46
N SER A 112 6.42 11.55 19.65
CA SER A 112 5.52 12.67 19.41
C SER A 112 4.80 13.12 20.69
N TYR A 113 4.38 12.17 21.53
CA TYR A 113 3.81 12.45 22.85
C TYR A 113 4.83 13.13 23.76
N TYR A 114 6.04 12.59 23.90
CA TYR A 114 7.07 13.21 24.75
C TYR A 114 7.47 14.60 24.25
N MET A 115 7.47 14.82 22.92
CA MET A 115 7.65 16.15 22.35
C MET A 115 6.50 17.10 22.75
N LEU A 116 5.26 16.64 22.75
CA LEU A 116 4.08 17.43 23.15
C LEU A 116 4.17 17.91 24.61
N VAL A 117 4.65 17.02 25.51
CA VAL A 117 4.79 17.36 26.95
C VAL A 117 6.11 18.05 27.28
N GLY A 118 7.00 18.28 26.29
CA GLY A 118 8.27 18.98 26.45
C GLY A 118 9.43 18.12 26.98
N ASP A 119 9.25 16.80 27.07
CA ASP A 119 10.33 15.87 27.45
C ASP A 119 11.14 15.45 26.20
N TYR A 120 11.96 16.38 25.72
CA TYR A 120 12.74 16.17 24.50
C TYR A 120 13.76 15.03 24.62
N ASN A 121 14.24 14.71 25.85
CA ASN A 121 15.17 13.61 26.06
C ASN A 121 14.50 12.26 25.79
N ARG A 122 13.32 12.01 26.38
CA ARG A 122 12.56 10.79 26.11
C ARG A 122 12.10 10.72 24.64
N ALA A 123 11.69 11.85 24.07
CA ALA A 123 11.34 11.93 22.67
C ALA A 123 12.51 11.51 21.74
N LEU A 124 13.71 12.06 21.98
CA LEU A 124 14.92 11.71 21.22
C LEU A 124 15.31 10.25 21.39
N ASN A 125 15.18 9.69 22.59
CA ASN A 125 15.47 8.27 22.81
C ASN A 125 14.55 7.38 21.97
N ASN A 126 13.24 7.64 21.95
CA ASN A 126 12.29 6.84 21.17
C ASN A 126 12.59 6.92 19.66
N VAL A 127 12.83 8.11 19.12
CA VAL A 127 13.13 8.23 17.69
C VAL A 127 14.49 7.61 17.33
N ASN A 128 15.47 7.68 18.21
CA ASN A 128 16.76 7.02 17.99
C ASN A 128 16.64 5.50 18.03
N THR A 129 15.78 4.93 18.88
CA THR A 129 15.46 3.50 18.88
C THR A 129 14.97 3.07 17.50
N VAL A 130 14.03 3.82 16.91
CA VAL A 130 13.56 3.52 15.54
C VAL A 130 14.69 3.59 14.53
N LEU A 131 15.50 4.64 14.55
CA LEU A 131 16.61 4.81 13.60
C LEU A 131 17.68 3.74 13.75
N HIS A 132 17.90 3.23 14.96
CA HIS A 132 18.82 2.11 15.19
C HIS A 132 18.34 0.83 14.50
N GLU A 133 17.04 0.55 14.55
CA GLU A 133 16.45 -0.66 13.99
C GLU A 133 16.20 -0.56 12.48
N THR A 134 15.81 0.63 11.98
CA THR A 134 15.46 0.84 10.56
C THR A 134 16.61 1.33 9.70
N GLY A 135 17.69 1.80 10.31
CA GLY A 135 18.74 2.56 9.64
C GLY A 135 18.43 4.06 9.50
N ASP A 136 19.47 4.79 9.16
CA ASP A 136 19.46 6.27 9.13
C ASP A 136 18.63 6.89 7.98
N ASP A 137 17.91 6.09 7.20
CA ASP A 137 17.15 6.55 6.04
C ASP A 137 15.62 6.40 6.21
N TYR A 138 15.16 6.03 7.40
CA TYR A 138 13.73 5.94 7.67
C TYR A 138 13.09 7.32 7.83
N LEU A 139 12.45 7.77 6.78
CA LEU A 139 11.96 9.13 6.61
C LEU A 139 11.04 9.65 7.74
N PRO A 140 10.08 8.87 8.28
CA PRO A 140 9.24 9.33 9.39
C PRO A 140 10.07 9.68 10.65
N ALA A 141 11.03 8.84 11.01
CA ALA A 141 11.89 9.08 12.17
C ALA A 141 12.87 10.25 11.94
N LEU A 142 13.44 10.38 10.74
CA LEU A 142 14.30 11.50 10.40
C LEU A 142 13.58 12.86 10.52
N LYS A 143 12.35 12.95 9.99
CA LYS A 143 11.55 14.18 10.08
C LYS A 143 11.25 14.54 11.54
N LEU A 144 10.81 13.55 12.33
CA LEU A 144 10.51 13.76 13.74
C LEU A 144 11.74 14.15 14.53
N LYS A 145 12.90 13.53 14.27
CA LYS A 145 14.18 13.89 14.91
C LYS A 145 14.59 15.31 14.56
N ALA A 146 14.44 15.72 13.30
CA ALA A 146 14.75 17.09 12.88
C ALA A 146 13.85 18.11 13.60
N GLU A 147 12.55 17.83 13.72
CA GLU A 147 11.62 18.69 14.46
C GLU A 147 11.97 18.80 15.96
N LEU A 148 12.32 17.66 16.57
CA LEU A 148 12.76 17.61 17.96
C LEU A 148 14.04 18.44 18.20
N LEU A 149 15.02 18.32 17.34
CA LEU A 149 16.26 19.09 17.41
C LEU A 149 16.01 20.59 17.25
N LEU A 150 15.11 20.96 16.34
CA LEU A 150 14.71 22.35 16.18
C LEU A 150 14.07 22.92 17.45
N LYS A 151 13.13 22.17 18.05
CA LYS A 151 12.49 22.54 19.33
C LYS A 151 13.49 22.60 20.52
N ALA A 152 14.53 21.78 20.45
CA ALA A 152 15.61 21.77 21.44
C ALA A 152 16.68 22.88 21.19
N GLY A 153 16.48 23.75 20.21
CA GLY A 153 17.42 24.84 19.88
C GLY A 153 18.68 24.41 19.12
N LYS A 154 18.67 23.19 18.56
CA LYS A 154 19.80 22.62 17.78
C LYS A 154 19.56 22.78 16.28
N GLU A 155 19.46 24.03 15.82
CA GLU A 155 19.03 24.38 14.47
C GLU A 155 19.95 23.80 13.37
N GLN A 156 21.27 23.79 13.59
CA GLN A 156 22.23 23.27 12.61
C GLN A 156 22.06 21.73 12.41
N GLU A 157 21.90 20.98 13.51
CA GLU A 157 21.67 19.54 13.43
C GLU A 157 20.33 19.25 12.76
N ALA A 158 19.28 20.02 13.08
CA ALA A 158 17.96 19.91 12.46
C ALA A 158 18.02 20.17 10.94
N ALA A 159 18.74 21.21 10.51
CA ALA A 159 18.88 21.56 9.10
C ALA A 159 19.52 20.44 8.27
N VAL A 160 20.56 19.77 8.82
CA VAL A 160 21.19 18.62 8.16
C VAL A 160 20.19 17.48 7.95
N LEU A 161 19.36 17.16 8.96
CA LEU A 161 18.37 16.09 8.84
C LEU A 161 17.22 16.47 7.91
N TYR A 162 16.79 17.73 7.89
CA TYR A 162 15.80 18.19 6.91
C TYR A 162 16.32 18.08 5.48
N HIS A 163 17.58 18.49 5.24
CA HIS A 163 18.20 18.34 3.92
C HIS A 163 18.30 16.88 3.50
N LYS A 164 18.71 15.98 4.43
CA LYS A 164 18.71 14.53 4.18
C LYS A 164 17.31 14.01 3.83
N SER A 165 16.29 14.44 4.58
CA SER A 165 14.90 14.06 4.33
C SER A 165 14.38 14.49 2.97
N VAL A 166 14.73 15.72 2.53
CA VAL A 166 14.36 16.21 1.19
C VAL A 166 15.01 15.37 0.10
N ASN A 167 16.32 15.08 0.23
CA ASN A 167 17.03 14.26 -0.75
C ASN A 167 16.44 12.85 -0.86
N LEU A 168 16.00 12.26 0.25
CA LEU A 168 15.33 10.95 0.26
C LEU A 168 13.97 11.00 -0.45
N ILE A 169 13.19 12.06 -0.22
CA ILE A 169 11.91 12.27 -0.90
C ILE A 169 12.12 12.39 -2.41
N ASP A 170 13.06 13.23 -2.83
CA ASP A 170 13.35 13.45 -4.25
C ASP A 170 13.83 12.17 -4.93
N SER A 171 14.69 11.39 -4.26
CA SER A 171 15.15 10.10 -4.77
C SER A 171 13.99 9.11 -4.95
N THR A 172 13.13 8.97 -3.94
CA THR A 172 11.97 8.08 -3.98
C THR A 172 10.95 8.50 -5.03
N TYR A 173 10.72 9.82 -5.17
CA TYR A 173 9.83 10.36 -6.19
C TYR A 173 10.34 10.09 -7.60
N ASN A 174 11.62 10.33 -7.84
CA ASN A 174 12.26 10.10 -9.15
C ASN A 174 12.24 8.60 -9.54
N GLU A 175 12.47 7.70 -8.58
CA GLU A 175 12.38 6.26 -8.81
C GLU A 175 10.95 5.83 -9.17
N SER A 176 9.95 6.31 -8.41
CA SER A 176 8.54 6.04 -8.68
C SER A 176 8.11 6.58 -10.04
N LEU A 177 8.50 7.81 -10.38
CA LEU A 177 8.21 8.41 -11.69
C LEU A 177 8.85 7.61 -12.83
N SER A 178 10.11 7.23 -12.69
CA SER A 178 10.81 6.39 -13.66
C SER A 178 10.11 5.06 -13.88
N LYS A 179 9.66 4.41 -12.82
CA LYS A 179 8.89 3.17 -12.88
C LYS A 179 7.56 3.35 -13.63
N GLN A 180 6.83 4.43 -13.35
CA GLN A 180 5.58 4.75 -14.05
C GLN A 180 5.81 5.01 -15.54
N ILE A 181 6.85 5.78 -15.89
CA ILE A 181 7.22 6.04 -17.29
C ILE A 181 7.56 4.73 -18.01
N ASN A 182 8.33 3.84 -17.39
CA ASN A 182 8.66 2.54 -17.97
C ASN A 182 7.42 1.66 -18.16
N GLN A 183 6.49 1.66 -17.23
CA GLN A 183 5.22 0.94 -17.37
C GLN A 183 4.37 1.49 -18.53
N LEU A 184 4.23 2.82 -18.64
CA LEU A 184 3.51 3.45 -19.75
C LEU A 184 4.16 3.14 -21.11
N ARG A 185 5.50 3.14 -21.17
CA ARG A 185 6.24 2.78 -22.37
C ARG A 185 5.98 1.33 -22.77
N THR A 186 6.01 0.41 -21.82
CA THR A 186 5.72 -1.01 -22.07
C THR A 186 4.30 -1.22 -22.61
N ILE A 187 3.30 -0.55 -22.00
CA ILE A 187 1.91 -0.59 -22.47
C ILE A 187 1.82 -0.07 -23.92
N HIS A 188 2.44 1.06 -24.21
CA HIS A 188 2.45 1.63 -25.57
C HIS A 188 3.10 0.72 -26.61
N GLU A 189 4.19 0.03 -26.24
CA GLU A 189 4.85 -0.94 -27.12
C GLU A 189 3.96 -2.17 -27.38
N VAL A 190 3.24 -2.65 -26.37
CA VAL A 190 2.27 -3.75 -26.51
C VAL A 190 1.13 -3.34 -27.43
N ASP A 191 0.52 -2.17 -27.22
CA ASP A 191 -0.56 -1.64 -28.06
C ASP A 191 -0.12 -1.49 -29.53
N LYS A 192 1.10 -1.03 -29.76
CA LYS A 192 1.68 -0.90 -31.09
C LYS A 192 1.88 -2.27 -31.78
N LEU A 193 2.32 -3.28 -31.03
CA LEU A 193 2.44 -4.64 -31.54
C LEU A 193 1.08 -5.27 -31.84
N GLU A 194 0.08 -5.04 -31.00
CA GLU A 194 -1.29 -5.50 -31.25
C GLU A 194 -1.89 -4.88 -32.50
N LEU A 195 -1.70 -3.57 -32.68
CA LEU A 195 -2.16 -2.87 -33.86
C LEU A 195 -1.50 -3.43 -35.13
N LYS A 196 -0.18 -3.67 -35.07
CA LYS A 196 0.57 -4.28 -36.19
C LYS A 196 0.09 -5.70 -36.51
N ASN A 197 -0.19 -6.51 -35.48
CA ASN A 197 -0.73 -7.85 -35.66
C ASN A 197 -2.09 -7.82 -36.34
N LYS A 198 -3.00 -6.94 -35.89
CA LYS A 198 -4.32 -6.74 -36.54
C LYS A 198 -4.20 -6.31 -37.99
N GLN A 199 -3.24 -5.42 -38.30
CA GLN A 199 -2.98 -5.03 -39.69
C GLN A 199 -2.52 -6.20 -40.54
N MET A 200 -1.56 -7.02 -40.05
CA MET A 200 -1.08 -8.22 -40.72
C MET A 200 -2.19 -9.26 -40.95
N GLU A 201 -3.08 -9.45 -39.95
CA GLU A 201 -4.25 -10.33 -40.09
C GLU A 201 -5.22 -9.85 -41.16
N LEU A 202 -5.48 -8.56 -41.23
CA LEU A 202 -6.33 -7.95 -42.27
C LEU A 202 -5.71 -8.10 -43.65
N GLU A 203 -4.41 -7.88 -43.79
CA GLU A 203 -3.68 -8.08 -45.07
C GLU A 203 -3.70 -9.55 -45.49
N SER A 204 -3.46 -10.47 -44.58
CA SER A 204 -3.56 -11.91 -44.82
C SER A 204 -4.96 -12.33 -45.27
N SER A 205 -5.98 -11.80 -44.59
CA SER A 205 -7.40 -12.05 -44.95
C SER A 205 -7.73 -11.51 -46.35
N ARG A 206 -7.27 -10.29 -46.68
CA ARG A 206 -7.43 -9.71 -48.04
C ARG A 206 -6.73 -10.54 -49.11
N MET A 207 -5.51 -11.00 -48.86
CA MET A 207 -4.80 -11.89 -49.77
C MET A 207 -5.55 -13.22 -49.99
N LYS A 208 -6.05 -13.85 -48.94
CA LYS A 208 -6.85 -15.08 -49.07
C LYS A 208 -8.10 -14.86 -49.90
N LEU A 209 -8.84 -13.75 -49.64
CA LEU A 209 -10.00 -13.37 -50.44
C LEU A 209 -9.65 -13.16 -51.91
N SER A 210 -8.54 -12.46 -52.20
CA SER A 210 -8.07 -12.23 -53.58
C SER A 210 -7.72 -13.53 -54.30
N ILE A 211 -7.00 -14.44 -53.65
CA ILE A 211 -6.64 -15.77 -54.19
C ILE A 211 -7.90 -16.60 -54.47
N THR A 212 -8.87 -16.60 -53.52
CA THR A 212 -10.13 -17.32 -53.69
C THR A 212 -10.95 -16.76 -54.89
N LEU A 213 -10.97 -15.46 -55.08
CA LEU A 213 -11.67 -14.79 -56.17
C LEU A 213 -11.03 -15.13 -57.53
N VAL A 214 -9.68 -15.13 -57.61
CA VAL A 214 -8.96 -15.53 -58.83
C VAL A 214 -9.26 -16.99 -59.14
N PHE A 215 -9.25 -17.89 -58.15
CA PHE A 215 -9.56 -19.30 -58.34
C PHE A 215 -10.99 -19.52 -58.84
N LEU A 216 -11.95 -18.77 -58.37
CA LEU A 216 -13.35 -18.80 -58.79
C LEU A 216 -13.51 -18.36 -60.24
N VAL A 217 -12.77 -17.31 -60.66
CA VAL A 217 -12.78 -16.81 -62.04
C VAL A 217 -12.18 -17.88 -63.00
N VAL A 218 -11.08 -18.53 -62.64
CA VAL A 218 -10.50 -19.59 -63.41
C VAL A 218 -11.43 -20.78 -63.60
N LEU A 219 -12.11 -21.20 -62.51
CA LEU A 219 -13.14 -22.25 -62.53
C LEU A 219 -14.30 -21.89 -63.51
N LEU A 220 -14.78 -20.66 -63.46
CA LEU A 220 -15.85 -20.15 -64.33
C LEU A 220 -15.43 -20.21 -65.81
N ILE A 221 -14.20 -19.79 -66.16
CA ILE A 221 -13.68 -19.86 -67.51
C ILE A 221 -13.56 -21.33 -67.98
N ALA A 222 -13.06 -22.22 -67.12
CA ALA A 222 -12.95 -23.66 -67.44
C ALA A 222 -14.37 -24.25 -67.71
N LEU A 223 -15.37 -23.88 -66.92
CA LEU A 223 -16.73 -24.35 -67.09
C LEU A 223 -17.36 -23.86 -68.42
N ILE A 224 -17.10 -22.60 -68.77
CA ILE A 224 -17.53 -22.05 -70.08
C ILE A 224 -16.87 -22.79 -71.24
N VAL A 225 -15.60 -23.10 -71.17
CA VAL A 225 -14.87 -23.86 -72.22
C VAL A 225 -15.45 -25.26 -72.34
N VAL A 226 -15.76 -25.96 -71.26
CA VAL A 226 -16.43 -27.27 -71.32
C VAL A 226 -17.80 -27.22 -71.92
N ILE A 227 -18.63 -26.21 -71.61
CA ILE A 227 -19.98 -26.01 -72.19
C ILE A 227 -19.85 -25.75 -73.70
N ILE A 228 -18.95 -24.89 -74.14
CA ILE A 228 -18.70 -24.58 -75.52
C ILE A 228 -18.29 -25.86 -76.29
N HIS A 229 -17.35 -26.63 -75.71
CA HIS A 229 -16.92 -27.89 -76.31
C HIS A 229 -18.05 -28.90 -76.40
N SER A 230 -18.91 -29.02 -75.43
CA SER A 230 -20.10 -29.90 -75.41
C SER A 230 -21.16 -29.51 -76.43
N VAL A 231 -21.27 -28.26 -76.82
CA VAL A 231 -22.25 -27.76 -77.81
C VAL A 231 -21.77 -27.93 -79.22
N TYR A 232 -20.42 -28.00 -79.47
CA TYR A 232 -19.82 -28.17 -80.76
C TYR A 232 -19.48 -29.59 -81.09
N LEU A 233 -19.65 -30.57 -80.22
CA LEU A 233 -19.62 -32.01 -80.41
C LEU A 233 -21.01 -32.57 -80.73
#